data_742c0b5e909df13d72d13be33a0e38fe
#
_entry.id   742c0b5e909df13d72d13be33a0e38fe
#
_cell.length_a   1.000
_cell.length_b   1.000
_cell.length_c   1.000
_cell.angle_alpha   90.00
_cell.angle_beta   90.00
_cell.angle_gamma   90.00
#
_symmetry.space_group_name_H-M   'P 1'
#
loop_
_entity.id
_entity.type
_entity.pdbx_description
1 polymer ?
#
loop_
_entity_poly.entity_id
_entity_poly.type
_entity_poly.pdbx_seq_one_letter_code
_entity_poly.pdbx_strand_id
1 'polypeptide(L)' 'MINDTVTVLLVEDDDIDAETVIHSFEQMKIANPVRHARDGEEALEILRG' A
#
# COMPACT_ATOMS: atom_id res chain seq x y z
N MET A 1 4.85 -14.98 -20.18
CA MET A 1 4.58 -14.87 -18.75
C MET A 1 3.92 -13.55 -18.42
N ILE A 2 2.90 -13.61 -17.64
CA ILE A 2 2.21 -12.40 -17.23
C ILE A 2 2.95 -11.80 -16.05
N ASN A 3 3.30 -10.57 -16.20
CA ASN A 3 4.01 -9.85 -15.15
C ASN A 3 3.06 -8.88 -14.49
N ASP A 4 2.11 -9.41 -13.74
CA ASP A 4 1.12 -8.58 -13.08
C ASP A 4 1.69 -7.98 -11.82
N THR A 5 1.95 -6.70 -11.87
CA THR A 5 2.35 -5.98 -10.67
C THR A 5 1.10 -5.56 -9.93
N VAL A 6 0.82 -6.26 -8.86
CA VAL A 6 -0.32 -5.92 -8.02
C VAL A 6 0.10 -4.85 -7.03
N THR A 7 -0.64 -3.75 -7.02
CA THR A 7 -0.39 -2.70 -6.05
C THR A 7 -1.15 -3.02 -4.77
N VAL A 8 -0.43 -2.99 -3.66
CA VAL A 8 -1.04 -3.19 -2.35
C VAL A 8 -1.54 -1.84 -1.85
N LEU A 9 -2.81 -1.76 -1.53
CA LEU A 9 -3.39 -0.54 -0.99
C LEU A 9 -3.55 -0.69 0.51
N LEU A 10 -2.79 0.10 1.26
CA LEU A 10 -2.85 0.10 2.71
C LEU A 10 -3.69 1.27 3.17
N VAL A 11 -4.78 0.99 3.85
CA VAL A 11 -5.64 2.03 4.41
C VAL A 11 -5.38 2.10 5.91
N GLU A 12 -4.73 3.17 6.35
CA GLU A 12 -4.34 3.33 7.74
C GLU A 12 -4.25 4.81 8.08
N ASP A 13 -4.98 5.23 9.11
CA ASP A 13 -5.01 6.63 9.51
C ASP A 13 -3.83 7.02 10.40
N ASP A 14 -3.10 6.05 10.92
CA ASP A 14 -1.92 6.29 11.75
C ASP A 14 -0.66 6.13 10.90
N ASP A 15 0.06 7.23 10.71
CA ASP A 15 1.26 7.22 9.87
C ASP A 15 2.35 6.31 10.42
N ILE A 16 2.44 6.19 11.73
CA ILE A 16 3.45 5.34 12.36
C ILE A 16 3.13 3.87 12.08
N ASP A 17 1.87 3.49 12.22
CA ASP A 17 1.45 2.13 11.92
C ASP A 17 1.64 1.81 10.44
N ALA A 18 1.32 2.77 9.58
CA ALA A 18 1.53 2.59 8.15
C ALA A 18 3.00 2.36 7.82
N GLU A 19 3.88 3.14 8.42
CA GLU A 19 5.31 2.97 8.22
C GLU A 19 5.78 1.59 8.66
N THR A 20 5.25 1.11 9.78
CA THR A 20 5.61 -0.21 10.30
C THR A 20 5.24 -1.30 9.30
N VAL A 21 4.04 -1.21 8.74
CA VAL A 21 3.59 -2.19 7.76
C VAL A 21 4.43 -2.13 6.49
N ILE A 22 4.68 -0.93 5.99
CA ILE A 22 5.48 -0.74 4.78
C ILE A 22 6.89 -1.29 4.99
N HIS A 23 7.46 -1.01 6.15
CA HIS A 23 8.79 -1.50 6.47
C HIS A 23 8.83 -3.03 6.52
N SER A 24 7.78 -3.64 7.08
CA SER A 24 7.68 -5.10 7.11
C SER A 24 7.64 -5.68 5.70
N PHE A 25 6.92 -5.04 4.78
CA PHE A 25 6.88 -5.48 3.39
C PHE A 25 8.26 -5.40 2.75
N GLU A 26 8.99 -4.34 3.03
CA GLU A 26 10.33 -4.19 2.51
C GLU A 26 11.26 -5.28 3.03
N GLN A 27 11.14 -5.60 4.32
CA GLN A 27 11.96 -6.65 4.93
C GLN A 27 11.66 -8.03 4.35
N MET A 28 10.41 -8.28 4.01
CA MET A 28 10.02 -9.54 3.39
C MET A 28 10.34 -9.57 1.91
N LYS A 29 10.90 -8.48 1.37
CA LYS A 29 11.27 -8.36 -0.04
C LYS A 29 10.09 -8.58 -0.97
N ILE A 30 8.95 -8.07 -0.56
CA ILE A 30 7.77 -8.11 -1.41
C ILE A 30 7.95 -7.07 -2.52
N ALA A 31 7.88 -7.53 -3.76
CA ALA A 31 8.16 -6.68 -4.90
C ALA A 31 6.99 -5.76 -5.28
N ASN A 32 5.83 -6.00 -4.71
CA ASN A 32 4.64 -5.24 -5.06
C ASN A 32 4.71 -3.83 -4.47
N PRO A 33 4.39 -2.80 -5.25
CA PRO A 33 4.36 -1.44 -4.71
C PRO A 33 3.24 -1.28 -3.69
N VAL A 34 3.50 -0.48 -2.67
CA VAL A 34 2.51 -0.19 -1.63
C VAL A 34 2.09 1.27 -1.74
N ARG A 35 0.78 1.48 -1.84
CA ARG A 35 0.21 2.83 -1.81
C ARG A 35 -0.49 3.00 -0.48
N HIS A 36 -0.26 4.11 0.17
CA HIS A 36 -0.84 4.39 1.47
C HIS A 36 -1.98 5.38 1.35
N ALA A 37 -3.15 5.00 1.84
CA ALA A 37 -4.31 5.88 1.97
C ALA A 37 -4.60 6.05 3.45
N ARG A 38 -4.98 7.25 3.85
CA ARG A 38 -5.24 7.52 5.25
C ARG A 38 -6.65 7.14 5.67
N ASP A 39 -7.56 7.09 4.71
CA ASP A 39 -8.94 6.72 4.98
C ASP A 39 -9.58 6.15 3.71
N GLY A 40 -10.86 5.78 3.82
CA GLY A 40 -11.56 5.20 2.70
C GLY A 40 -11.74 6.15 1.52
N GLU A 41 -11.90 7.44 1.79
CA GLU A 41 -12.04 8.43 0.74
C GLU A 41 -10.78 8.52 -0.09
N GLU A 42 -9.64 8.59 0.59
CA GLU A 42 -8.36 8.65 -0.11
C GLU A 42 -8.11 7.36 -0.88
N ALA A 43 -8.51 6.22 -0.31
CA ALA A 43 -8.40 4.94 -1.01
C ALA A 43 -9.19 4.96 -2.31
N LEU A 44 -10.40 5.50 -2.28
CA LEU A 44 -11.22 5.60 -3.49
C LEU A 44 -10.59 6.51 -4.53
N GLU A 45 -9.98 7.59 -4.09
CA GLU A 45 -9.27 8.49 -5.00
C GLU A 45 -8.13 7.76 -5.71
N ILE A 46 -7.39 6.97 -4.97
CA ILE A 46 -6.29 6.18 -5.54
C ILE A 46 -6.83 5.17 -6.55
N LEU A 47 -7.93 4.50 -6.21
CA LEU A 47 -8.52 3.50 -7.07
C LEU A 47 -9.10 4.08 -8.36
N ARG A 48 -9.54 5.32 -8.30
CA ARG A 48 -10.05 5.99 -9.48
C ARG A 48 -8.94 6.35 -10.48
N GLY A 49 -7.73 6.36 -10.00
CA GLY A 49 -6.60 6.69 -10.82
C GLY A 49 -6.38 8.17 -10.91
#